data_d0f60d7f3c9ea05abed238f642156dd1
#
_entry.id   d0f60d7f3c9ea05abed238f642156dd1
#
_cell.length_a   1.000
_cell.length_b   1.000
_cell.length_c   1.000
_cell.angle_alpha   90.00
_cell.angle_beta   90.00
_cell.angle_gamma   90.00
#
_symmetry.space_group_name_H-M   'P 1'
#
loop_
_entity.id
_entity.type
_entity.pdbx_description
1 polymer ?
#
loop_
_entity_poly.entity_id
_entity_poly.type
_entity_poly.pdbx_seq_one_letter_code
_entity_poly.pdbx_strand_id
1 'polypeptide(L)'
;LEGVELTLKLKPDVITMDVEMPRMNGLEATEAIMEQRPTPILIVSSLTTEGAQATLDALDKGAVDFLAKNLVSSALDVMKIRDELVAKLKVVARSKSALKRRVTTKKKSLGVVTPTPPSGAPRKTFATQRVAIVAIGASTGGPRAVQDVLSKLPSSLSTTFVVSVHMPGAFTTAFAQRLNTLSSLTVREAVNGEKLQDGVVLISPGGRQTRVKRQGVTNFTIEISDDPPDSLYKPAIDIMMTSVAEAYPGRSLGVILTGMGHDGLEGMTHIRNKGGKTLVQDEATCTVYGMPKAVIEAGIADKIAPIELIAGEIVNMI
;
A
#
# COMPACT_ATOMS: atom_id res chain seq x y z
N LEU A 1 1.23 -15.74 26.22
CA LEU A 1 0.38 -15.45 27.38
C LEU A 1 0.89 -14.24 28.15
N GLU A 2 2.10 -14.27 28.71
CA GLU A 2 2.67 -13.16 29.51
C GLU A 2 2.63 -11.81 28.79
N GLY A 3 2.93 -11.75 27.47
CA GLY A 3 2.86 -10.52 26.67
C GLY A 3 1.45 -9.93 26.59
N VAL A 4 0.41 -10.77 26.58
CA VAL A 4 -0.98 -10.33 26.61
C VAL A 4 -1.32 -9.73 27.97
N GLU A 5 -0.95 -10.41 29.06
CA GLU A 5 -1.15 -9.93 30.43
C GLU A 5 -0.42 -8.61 30.69
N LEU A 6 0.84 -8.51 30.26
CA LEU A 6 1.62 -7.28 30.35
C LEU A 6 1.00 -6.13 29.55
N THR A 7 0.43 -6.40 28.39
CA THR A 7 -0.28 -5.38 27.58
C THR A 7 -1.47 -4.80 28.35
N LEU A 8 -2.24 -5.63 29.01
CA LEU A 8 -3.38 -5.18 29.82
C LEU A 8 -2.94 -4.36 31.03
N LYS A 9 -1.84 -4.78 31.68
CA LYS A 9 -1.29 -4.13 32.88
C LYS A 9 -0.58 -2.82 32.57
N LEU A 10 0.36 -2.82 31.60
CA LEU A 10 1.24 -1.68 31.30
C LEU A 10 0.62 -0.68 30.34
N LYS A 11 -0.38 -1.08 29.55
CA LYS A 11 -1.09 -0.23 28.61
C LYS A 11 -0.16 0.50 27.62
N PRO A 12 0.74 -0.21 26.91
CA PRO A 12 1.73 0.42 26.04
C PRO A 12 1.06 1.20 24.89
N ASP A 13 1.82 2.11 24.27
CA ASP A 13 1.38 2.85 23.09
C ASP A 13 1.60 2.09 21.80
N VAL A 14 2.57 1.18 21.78
CA VAL A 14 2.93 0.30 20.67
C VAL A 14 3.57 -0.98 21.19
N ILE A 15 3.41 -2.06 20.44
CA ILE A 15 4.01 -3.36 20.75
C ILE A 15 4.82 -3.81 19.55
N THR A 16 6.06 -4.28 19.76
CA THR A 16 6.76 -5.12 18.80
C THR A 16 6.41 -6.56 19.09
N MET A 17 6.03 -7.32 18.07
CA MET A 17 5.58 -8.70 18.21
C MET A 17 6.35 -9.60 17.26
N ASP A 18 7.06 -10.58 17.80
CA ASP A 18 7.60 -11.65 16.98
C ASP A 18 6.49 -12.64 16.59
N VAL A 19 6.57 -13.20 15.41
CA VAL A 19 5.62 -14.22 14.95
C VAL A 19 5.93 -15.57 15.61
N GLU A 20 7.22 -15.93 15.63
CA GLU A 20 7.67 -17.23 16.13
C GLU A 20 7.98 -17.16 17.62
N MET A 21 7.05 -17.60 18.45
CA MET A 21 7.22 -17.64 19.90
C MET A 21 6.72 -18.98 20.48
N PRO A 22 7.35 -19.48 21.58
CA PRO A 22 6.92 -20.72 22.23
C PRO A 22 5.57 -20.53 22.95
N ARG A 23 4.77 -21.58 23.04
CA ARG A 23 3.48 -21.69 23.73
C ARG A 23 2.33 -20.91 23.09
N MET A 24 2.45 -19.64 22.89
CA MET A 24 1.50 -18.77 22.17
C MET A 24 2.29 -18.02 21.10
N ASN A 25 1.96 -18.21 19.84
CA ASN A 25 2.62 -17.53 18.74
C ASN A 25 2.15 -16.07 18.62
N GLY A 26 2.85 -15.28 17.78
CA GLY A 26 2.56 -13.86 17.62
C GLY A 26 1.19 -13.57 16.99
N LEU A 27 0.65 -14.50 16.19
CA LEU A 27 -0.69 -14.36 15.61
C LEU A 27 -1.77 -14.47 16.68
N GLU A 28 -1.69 -15.50 17.50
CA GLU A 28 -2.61 -15.73 18.63
C GLU A 28 -2.54 -14.58 19.64
N ALA A 29 -1.31 -14.12 19.93
CA ALA A 29 -1.11 -12.98 20.83
C ALA A 29 -1.68 -11.68 20.24
N THR A 30 -1.51 -11.44 18.93
CA THR A 30 -2.08 -10.29 18.24
C THR A 30 -3.60 -10.29 18.31
N GLU A 31 -4.24 -11.42 18.03
CA GLU A 31 -5.70 -11.57 18.10
C GLU A 31 -6.22 -11.29 19.51
N ALA A 32 -5.63 -11.94 20.52
CA ALA A 32 -6.00 -11.74 21.92
C ALA A 32 -5.84 -10.29 22.40
N ILE A 33 -4.77 -9.60 21.98
CA ILE A 33 -4.55 -8.19 22.31
C ILE A 33 -5.59 -7.31 21.60
N MET A 34 -5.86 -7.57 20.31
CA MET A 34 -6.80 -6.77 19.54
C MET A 34 -8.24 -6.93 20.03
N GLU A 35 -8.61 -8.08 20.57
CA GLU A 35 -9.93 -8.33 21.17
C GLU A 35 -10.07 -7.65 22.55
N GLN A 36 -9.08 -7.83 23.43
CA GLN A 36 -9.19 -7.36 24.82
C GLN A 36 -8.82 -5.87 24.97
N ARG A 37 -7.76 -5.44 24.30
CA ARG A 37 -7.27 -4.07 24.32
C ARG A 37 -6.58 -3.70 23.02
N PRO A 38 -7.30 -3.26 22.00
CA PRO A 38 -6.71 -2.83 20.71
C PRO A 38 -5.53 -1.88 20.92
N THR A 39 -4.32 -2.38 20.67
CA THR A 39 -3.05 -1.66 20.81
C THR A 39 -2.28 -1.78 19.48
N PRO A 40 -1.65 -0.70 18.98
CA PRO A 40 -0.86 -0.78 17.75
C PRO A 40 0.26 -1.83 17.87
N ILE A 41 0.29 -2.77 16.92
CA ILE A 41 1.28 -3.84 16.88
C ILE A 41 2.10 -3.72 15.60
N LEU A 42 3.43 -3.71 15.76
CA LEU A 42 4.41 -3.85 14.69
C LEU A 42 4.96 -5.28 14.74
N ILE A 43 4.67 -6.06 13.71
CA ILE A 43 5.21 -7.43 13.60
C ILE A 43 6.70 -7.36 13.25
N VAL A 44 7.51 -8.20 13.86
CA VAL A 44 8.92 -8.39 13.53
C VAL A 44 9.08 -9.84 13.08
N SER A 45 9.33 -10.07 11.79
CA SER A 45 9.24 -11.40 11.18
C SER A 45 10.47 -11.78 10.37
N SER A 46 10.75 -13.09 10.26
CA SER A 46 11.79 -13.64 9.38
C SER A 46 11.46 -13.41 7.90
N LEU A 47 12.51 -13.41 7.03
CA LEU A 47 12.38 -13.29 5.57
C LEU A 47 12.06 -14.65 4.89
N THR A 48 11.56 -15.61 5.62
CA THR A 48 11.13 -16.90 5.07
C THR A 48 9.74 -16.79 4.43
N THR A 49 9.39 -17.71 3.58
CA THR A 49 8.04 -17.79 2.96
C THR A 49 6.97 -17.97 4.04
N GLU A 50 7.24 -18.84 5.03
CA GLU A 50 6.36 -19.09 6.16
C GLU A 50 6.20 -17.83 7.02
N GLY A 51 7.30 -17.10 7.29
CA GLY A 51 7.29 -15.84 8.01
C GLY A 51 6.50 -14.76 7.27
N ALA A 52 6.58 -14.71 5.94
CA ALA A 52 5.81 -13.79 5.12
C ALA A 52 4.30 -14.08 5.21
N GLN A 53 3.90 -15.35 5.07
CA GLN A 53 2.49 -15.74 5.19
C GLN A 53 1.93 -15.43 6.58
N ALA A 54 2.65 -15.81 7.64
CA ALA A 54 2.25 -15.54 9.02
C ALA A 54 2.17 -14.04 9.33
N THR A 55 3.06 -13.22 8.71
CA THR A 55 3.00 -11.76 8.83
C THR A 55 1.73 -11.20 8.19
N LEU A 56 1.37 -11.66 7.00
CA LEU A 56 0.13 -11.24 6.33
C LEU A 56 -1.11 -11.64 7.14
N ASP A 57 -1.09 -12.83 7.77
CA ASP A 57 -2.15 -13.27 8.67
C ASP A 57 -2.25 -12.38 9.92
N ALA A 58 -1.10 -11.95 10.47
CA ALA A 58 -1.08 -11.02 11.60
C ALA A 58 -1.64 -9.63 11.24
N LEU A 59 -1.39 -9.14 10.02
CA LEU A 59 -2.00 -7.89 9.53
C LEU A 59 -3.53 -8.02 9.44
N ASP A 60 -4.07 -9.18 9.04
CA ASP A 60 -5.51 -9.42 9.04
C ASP A 60 -6.12 -9.48 10.43
N LYS A 61 -5.36 -10.01 11.41
CA LYS A 61 -5.74 -10.03 12.83
C LYS A 61 -5.63 -8.65 13.49
N GLY A 62 -5.15 -7.64 12.76
CA GLY A 62 -5.17 -6.24 13.19
C GLY A 62 -3.80 -5.63 13.50
N ALA A 63 -2.69 -6.32 13.25
CA ALA A 63 -1.38 -5.67 13.27
C ALA A 63 -1.34 -4.51 12.27
N VAL A 64 -0.62 -3.45 12.61
CA VAL A 64 -0.61 -2.20 11.85
C VAL A 64 0.35 -2.27 10.67
N ASP A 65 1.54 -2.82 10.91
CA ASP A 65 2.62 -2.95 9.93
C ASP A 65 3.60 -4.04 10.38
N PHE A 66 4.63 -4.27 9.57
CA PHE A 66 5.68 -5.22 9.89
C PHE A 66 7.07 -4.68 9.60
N LEU A 67 8.08 -5.31 10.21
CA LEU A 67 9.50 -5.14 9.92
C LEU A 67 10.11 -6.52 9.67
N ALA A 68 10.82 -6.66 8.54
CA ALA A 68 11.53 -7.90 8.24
C ALA A 68 12.82 -7.97 9.04
N LYS A 69 13.10 -9.13 9.66
CA LYS A 69 14.39 -9.46 10.26
C LYS A 69 15.40 -9.75 9.14
N ASN A 70 16.08 -8.71 8.65
CA ASN A 70 17.14 -8.92 7.67
C ASN A 70 18.33 -9.61 8.34
N LEU A 71 18.96 -10.56 7.63
CA LEU A 71 20.23 -11.11 8.04
C LEU A 71 21.25 -9.97 8.03
N VAL A 72 21.75 -9.64 9.20
CA VAL A 72 22.73 -8.56 9.41
C VAL A 72 24.08 -9.08 8.96
N SER A 73 24.60 -8.57 7.87
CA SER A 73 25.95 -8.91 7.37
C SER A 73 27.01 -7.85 7.73
N SER A 74 26.58 -6.66 8.14
CA SER A 74 27.48 -5.56 8.48
C SER A 74 26.95 -4.66 9.60
N ALA A 75 27.83 -3.89 10.24
CA ALA A 75 27.46 -2.87 11.22
C ALA A 75 26.54 -1.78 10.63
N LEU A 76 26.70 -1.47 9.34
CA LEU A 76 25.84 -0.52 8.63
C LEU A 76 24.41 -1.04 8.46
N ASP A 77 24.23 -2.35 8.29
CA ASP A 77 22.91 -2.96 8.19
C ASP A 77 22.17 -2.89 9.54
N VAL A 78 22.90 -3.08 10.67
CA VAL A 78 22.32 -2.89 12.02
C VAL A 78 21.78 -1.48 12.20
N MET A 79 22.56 -0.47 11.76
CA MET A 79 22.13 0.93 11.90
C MET A 79 20.89 1.23 11.05
N LYS A 80 20.84 0.73 9.80
CA LYS A 80 19.67 0.90 8.93
C LYS A 80 18.41 0.26 9.52
N ILE A 81 18.51 -0.98 10.01
CA ILE A 81 17.40 -1.70 10.66
C ILE A 81 16.93 -0.95 11.91
N ARG A 82 17.86 -0.47 12.74
CA ARG A 82 17.53 0.34 13.91
C ARG A 82 16.74 1.59 13.53
N ASP A 83 17.21 2.33 12.52
CA ASP A 83 16.61 3.58 12.12
C ASP A 83 15.22 3.33 11.48
N GLU A 84 15.06 2.26 10.69
CA GLU A 84 13.78 1.83 10.17
C GLU A 84 12.81 1.41 11.29
N LEU A 85 13.28 0.62 12.24
CA LEU A 85 12.49 0.19 13.41
C LEU A 85 12.00 1.40 14.20
N VAL A 86 12.90 2.33 14.54
CA VAL A 86 12.55 3.55 15.30
C VAL A 86 11.55 4.40 14.54
N ALA A 87 11.74 4.58 13.22
CA ALA A 87 10.81 5.33 12.38
C ALA A 87 9.43 4.68 12.35
N LYS A 88 9.35 3.38 12.09
CA LYS A 88 8.09 2.61 12.09
C LYS A 88 7.41 2.62 13.45
N LEU A 89 8.13 2.42 14.55
CA LEU A 89 7.56 2.45 15.91
C LEU A 89 6.91 3.80 16.22
N LYS A 90 7.57 4.92 15.91
CA LYS A 90 7.02 6.27 16.13
C LYS A 90 5.73 6.49 15.34
N VAL A 91 5.68 5.98 14.13
CA VAL A 91 4.53 6.13 13.23
C VAL A 91 3.39 5.20 13.66
N VAL A 92 3.68 3.94 13.96
CA VAL A 92 2.71 2.94 14.42
C VAL A 92 2.09 3.34 15.76
N ALA A 93 2.88 3.88 16.70
CA ALA A 93 2.35 4.40 17.98
C ALA A 93 1.29 5.51 17.77
N ARG A 94 1.48 6.38 16.77
CA ARG A 94 0.52 7.45 16.44
C ARG A 94 -0.78 6.94 15.81
N SER A 95 -0.80 5.74 15.24
CA SER A 95 -2.00 5.14 14.63
C SER A 95 -3.06 4.69 15.64
N LYS A 96 -2.80 4.81 16.95
CA LYS A 96 -3.71 4.44 18.05
C LYS A 96 -5.10 5.08 17.93
N SER A 97 -5.20 6.30 17.42
CA SER A 97 -6.46 7.01 17.19
C SER A 97 -7.24 6.45 15.97
N ALA A 98 -6.54 6.03 14.93
CA ALA A 98 -7.12 5.38 13.76
C ALA A 98 -7.65 3.97 14.10
N LEU A 99 -6.91 3.21 14.91
CA LEU A 99 -7.36 1.90 15.43
C LEU A 99 -8.64 2.03 16.26
N LYS A 100 -8.72 2.98 17.16
CA LYS A 100 -9.94 3.22 17.96
C LYS A 100 -11.14 3.56 17.09
N ARG A 101 -10.98 4.37 16.03
CA ARG A 101 -12.06 4.69 15.09
C ARG A 101 -12.55 3.46 14.31
N ARG A 102 -11.64 2.59 13.84
CA ARG A 102 -11.99 1.35 13.12
C ARG A 102 -12.82 0.38 13.97
N VAL A 103 -12.52 0.25 15.25
CA VAL A 103 -13.27 -0.62 16.18
C VAL A 103 -14.68 -0.06 16.43
N THR A 104 -14.84 1.26 16.46
CA THR A 104 -16.14 1.92 16.69
C THR A 104 -17.01 2.01 15.44
N THR A 105 -16.43 2.11 14.25
CA THR A 105 -17.20 2.16 12.98
C THR A 105 -17.75 0.82 12.53
N LYS A 106 -17.20 -0.31 12.98
CA LYS A 106 -17.86 -1.62 12.82
C LYS A 106 -19.27 -1.66 13.47
N LYS A 107 -19.65 -0.67 14.29
CA LYS A 107 -20.93 -0.55 15.00
C LYS A 107 -21.88 0.54 14.49
N LYS A 108 -21.49 1.40 13.52
CA LYS A 108 -22.39 2.45 12.99
C LYS A 108 -22.24 2.61 11.48
N SER A 109 -23.32 2.42 10.75
CA SER A 109 -23.42 2.71 9.31
C SER A 109 -23.45 4.22 9.04
N LEU A 110 -22.58 4.64 8.16
CA LEU A 110 -22.49 5.75 7.20
C LEU A 110 -23.50 6.91 7.26
N GLY A 111 -22.99 8.07 7.65
CA GLY A 111 -23.44 9.36 7.14
C GLY A 111 -22.40 9.85 6.11
N VAL A 112 -22.85 10.08 4.90
CA VAL A 112 -22.02 10.61 3.80
C VAL A 112 -21.77 12.10 4.05
N VAL A 113 -20.53 12.48 4.31
CA VAL A 113 -20.07 13.88 4.26
C VAL A 113 -19.29 14.03 2.96
N THR A 114 -19.85 14.78 2.02
CA THR A 114 -19.15 15.18 0.79
C THR A 114 -18.24 16.36 1.09
N PRO A 115 -16.89 16.22 1.00
CA PRO A 115 -16.00 17.37 1.05
C PRO A 115 -16.07 18.14 -0.28
N THR A 116 -16.22 19.44 -0.22
CA THR A 116 -16.11 20.34 -1.38
C THR A 116 -14.64 20.40 -1.80
N PRO A 117 -14.29 20.16 -3.07
CA PRO A 117 -12.91 20.27 -3.53
C PRO A 117 -12.44 21.72 -3.53
N PRO A 118 -11.17 22.01 -3.18
CA PRO A 118 -10.61 23.34 -3.36
C PRO A 118 -10.55 23.69 -4.85
N SER A 119 -10.96 24.91 -5.18
CA SER A 119 -10.91 25.49 -6.52
C SER A 119 -9.46 25.54 -7.01
N GLY A 120 -9.07 24.64 -7.90
CA GLY A 120 -7.73 24.53 -8.46
C GLY A 120 -7.63 25.05 -9.87
N ALA A 121 -6.42 25.45 -10.27
CA ALA A 121 -6.01 26.04 -11.53
C ALA A 121 -6.61 25.37 -12.80
N PRO A 122 -6.73 26.09 -13.93
CA PRO A 122 -7.45 25.65 -15.11
C PRO A 122 -6.84 24.37 -15.71
N ARG A 123 -7.65 23.32 -15.78
CA ARG A 123 -7.34 22.07 -16.47
C ARG A 123 -7.21 22.33 -17.98
N LYS A 124 -6.12 21.86 -18.60
CA LYS A 124 -6.13 21.60 -20.04
C LYS A 124 -7.15 20.49 -20.28
N THR A 125 -8.26 20.81 -20.92
CA THR A 125 -9.29 19.84 -21.31
C THR A 125 -8.72 18.91 -22.39
N PHE A 126 -8.14 17.80 -21.95
CA PHE A 126 -7.96 16.65 -22.84
C PHE A 126 -9.32 15.95 -22.95
N ALA A 127 -9.70 15.54 -24.18
CA ALA A 127 -10.87 14.68 -24.36
C ALA A 127 -10.76 13.51 -23.35
N THR A 128 -11.83 13.26 -22.58
CA THR A 128 -11.87 12.21 -21.54
C THR A 128 -11.68 10.85 -22.20
N GLN A 129 -10.43 10.42 -22.36
CA GLN A 129 -10.12 9.07 -22.83
C GLN A 129 -10.34 8.09 -21.67
N ARG A 130 -10.87 6.92 -21.99
CA ARG A 130 -11.04 5.83 -21.02
C ARG A 130 -9.70 5.47 -20.39
N VAL A 131 -9.68 5.36 -19.07
CA VAL A 131 -8.50 4.91 -18.32
C VAL A 131 -8.19 3.46 -18.71
N ALA A 132 -6.95 3.21 -19.12
CA ALA A 132 -6.49 1.89 -19.53
C ALA A 132 -5.64 1.21 -18.46
N ILE A 133 -5.05 2.00 -17.56
CA ILE A 133 -4.18 1.49 -16.50
C ILE A 133 -4.39 2.24 -15.19
N VAL A 134 -4.37 1.51 -14.09
CA VAL A 134 -4.41 2.05 -12.73
C VAL A 134 -3.09 1.72 -12.03
N ALA A 135 -2.41 2.76 -11.52
CA ALA A 135 -1.19 2.64 -10.74
C ALA A 135 -1.50 2.90 -9.25
N ILE A 136 -1.27 1.92 -8.38
CA ILE A 136 -1.55 2.03 -6.95
C ILE A 136 -0.22 2.03 -6.17
N GLY A 137 -0.04 3.03 -5.30
CA GLY A 137 1.11 3.14 -4.42
C GLY A 137 0.70 3.12 -2.95
N ALA A 138 1.44 2.37 -2.11
CA ALA A 138 1.20 2.26 -0.69
C ALA A 138 2.48 1.91 0.11
N SER A 139 2.48 2.18 1.43
CA SER A 139 3.60 1.84 2.32
C SER A 139 3.09 1.32 3.67
N THR A 140 3.38 1.97 4.79
CA THR A 140 2.92 1.58 6.13
C THR A 140 1.38 1.48 6.20
N GLY A 141 0.86 0.34 6.61
CA GLY A 141 -0.57 0.00 6.54
C GLY A 141 -1.06 -0.30 5.12
N GLY A 142 -0.15 -0.22 4.14
CA GLY A 142 -0.42 -0.41 2.72
C GLY A 142 -0.94 -1.78 2.34
N PRO A 143 -0.34 -2.89 2.81
CA PRO A 143 -0.81 -4.23 2.45
C PRO A 143 -2.29 -4.42 2.76
N ARG A 144 -2.74 -3.98 3.94
CA ARG A 144 -4.15 -4.01 4.33
C ARG A 144 -5.03 -3.11 3.46
N ALA A 145 -4.57 -1.88 3.19
CA ALA A 145 -5.32 -0.94 2.36
C ALA A 145 -5.48 -1.43 0.91
N VAL A 146 -4.41 -1.98 0.32
CA VAL A 146 -4.46 -2.59 -1.03
C VAL A 146 -5.42 -3.78 -1.05
N GLN A 147 -5.39 -4.65 -0.04
CA GLN A 147 -6.33 -5.77 0.09
C GLN A 147 -7.78 -5.27 0.18
N ASP A 148 -8.06 -4.26 1.01
CA ASP A 148 -9.39 -3.66 1.19
C ASP A 148 -9.92 -3.05 -0.13
N VAL A 149 -9.06 -2.56 -1.00
CA VAL A 149 -9.42 -2.03 -2.33
C VAL A 149 -9.62 -3.15 -3.34
N LEU A 150 -8.63 -4.03 -3.53
CA LEU A 150 -8.66 -5.04 -4.60
C LEU A 150 -9.76 -6.09 -4.38
N SER A 151 -10.07 -6.45 -3.13
CA SER A 151 -11.15 -7.41 -2.82
C SER A 151 -12.55 -6.90 -3.19
N LYS A 152 -12.73 -5.60 -3.43
CA LYS A 152 -14.02 -4.98 -3.79
C LYS A 152 -14.14 -4.63 -5.27
N LEU A 153 -13.07 -4.79 -6.05
CA LEU A 153 -13.11 -4.52 -7.48
C LEU A 153 -13.87 -5.64 -8.21
N PRO A 154 -14.79 -5.30 -9.14
CA PRO A 154 -15.56 -6.30 -9.87
C PRO A 154 -14.69 -6.98 -10.95
N SER A 155 -14.98 -8.25 -11.24
CA SER A 155 -14.29 -9.05 -12.27
C SER A 155 -14.50 -8.53 -13.71
N SER A 156 -15.47 -7.66 -13.92
CA SER A 156 -15.79 -7.10 -15.25
C SER A 156 -14.87 -5.97 -15.72
N LEU A 157 -13.88 -5.59 -14.91
CA LEU A 157 -12.97 -4.51 -15.27
C LEU A 157 -12.00 -4.94 -16.40
N SER A 158 -12.01 -4.19 -17.49
CA SER A 158 -11.07 -4.35 -18.62
C SER A 158 -9.92 -3.35 -18.49
N THR A 159 -9.33 -3.23 -17.30
CA THR A 159 -8.26 -2.28 -16.98
C THR A 159 -7.12 -3.03 -16.33
N THR A 160 -5.89 -2.73 -16.71
CA THR A 160 -4.68 -3.29 -16.07
C THR A 160 -4.37 -2.51 -14.80
N PHE A 161 -3.91 -3.21 -13.77
CA PHE A 161 -3.45 -2.61 -12.52
C PHE A 161 -1.97 -2.91 -12.29
N VAL A 162 -1.20 -1.91 -11.87
CA VAL A 162 0.17 -2.08 -11.37
C VAL A 162 0.22 -1.51 -9.95
N VAL A 163 0.66 -2.33 -9.01
CA VAL A 163 0.63 -2.01 -7.58
C VAL A 163 2.03 -2.09 -7.00
N SER A 164 2.53 -1.00 -6.46
CA SER A 164 3.79 -0.94 -5.72
C SER A 164 3.53 -0.71 -4.24
N VAL A 165 4.02 -1.63 -3.42
CA VAL A 165 3.99 -1.51 -1.96
C VAL A 165 5.43 -1.62 -1.44
N HIS A 166 5.83 -0.78 -0.50
CA HIS A 166 7.14 -0.88 0.12
C HIS A 166 7.23 -2.16 0.98
N MET A 167 7.61 -3.25 0.34
CA MET A 167 7.75 -4.58 0.94
C MET A 167 9.00 -5.29 0.42
N PRO A 168 9.69 -6.11 1.24
CA PRO A 168 10.76 -6.98 0.76
C PRO A 168 10.25 -8.05 -0.23
N GLY A 169 11.13 -8.55 -1.11
CA GLY A 169 10.77 -9.51 -2.15
C GLY A 169 10.13 -10.81 -1.65
N ALA A 170 10.59 -11.34 -0.52
CA ALA A 170 9.98 -12.54 0.07
C ALA A 170 8.49 -12.35 0.43
N PHE A 171 8.08 -11.11 0.70
CA PHE A 171 6.70 -10.78 1.07
C PHE A 171 5.82 -10.46 -0.13
N THR A 172 6.36 -9.91 -1.22
CA THR A 172 5.55 -9.51 -2.38
C THR A 172 4.97 -10.69 -3.13
N THR A 173 5.69 -11.82 -3.20
CA THR A 173 5.17 -13.06 -3.79
C THR A 173 4.01 -13.64 -2.97
N ALA A 174 4.18 -13.76 -1.64
CA ALA A 174 3.12 -14.25 -0.74
C ALA A 174 1.90 -13.31 -0.75
N PHE A 175 2.15 -12.00 -0.81
CA PHE A 175 1.11 -10.98 -0.88
C PHE A 175 0.30 -11.08 -2.18
N ALA A 176 0.96 -11.25 -3.33
CA ALA A 176 0.29 -11.43 -4.60
C ALA A 176 -0.60 -12.68 -4.60
N GLN A 177 -0.09 -13.81 -4.09
CA GLN A 177 -0.85 -15.06 -3.95
C GLN A 177 -2.09 -14.86 -3.07
N ARG A 178 -1.92 -14.21 -1.90
CA ARG A 178 -3.04 -13.91 -1.01
C ARG A 178 -4.08 -13.01 -1.66
N LEU A 179 -3.67 -11.94 -2.31
CA LEU A 179 -4.59 -11.05 -3.03
C LEU A 179 -5.34 -11.78 -4.14
N ASN A 180 -4.70 -12.72 -4.83
CA ASN A 180 -5.36 -13.53 -5.86
C ASN A 180 -6.49 -14.40 -5.30
N THR A 181 -6.40 -14.84 -4.05
CA THR A 181 -7.49 -15.61 -3.40
C THR A 181 -8.65 -14.73 -2.93
N LEU A 182 -8.39 -13.44 -2.68
CA LEU A 182 -9.36 -12.49 -2.11
C LEU A 182 -10.01 -11.58 -3.16
N SER A 183 -9.38 -11.42 -4.32
CA SER A 183 -9.85 -10.56 -5.40
C SER A 183 -10.64 -11.33 -6.45
N SER A 184 -11.61 -10.67 -7.08
CA SER A 184 -12.29 -11.20 -8.28
C SER A 184 -11.47 -11.00 -9.57
N LEU A 185 -10.38 -10.23 -9.52
CA LEU A 185 -9.41 -10.05 -10.60
C LEU A 185 -8.26 -11.05 -10.44
N THR A 186 -7.59 -11.37 -11.54
CA THR A 186 -6.34 -12.15 -11.48
C THR A 186 -5.22 -11.30 -10.90
N VAL A 187 -4.62 -11.72 -9.78
CA VAL A 187 -3.51 -11.01 -9.13
C VAL A 187 -2.26 -11.88 -9.13
N ARG A 188 -1.13 -11.32 -9.56
CA ARG A 188 0.17 -12.01 -9.52
C ARG A 188 1.31 -11.03 -9.36
N GLU A 189 2.45 -11.51 -8.92
CA GLU A 189 3.68 -10.74 -8.93
C GLU A 189 4.15 -10.52 -10.38
N ALA A 190 4.64 -9.32 -10.67
CA ALA A 190 5.07 -8.92 -11.99
C ALA A 190 6.38 -9.62 -12.40
N VAL A 191 6.46 -10.03 -13.66
CA VAL A 191 7.64 -10.67 -14.25
C VAL A 191 8.24 -9.78 -15.34
N ASN A 192 9.58 -9.77 -15.41
CA ASN A 192 10.28 -8.96 -16.42
C ASN A 192 9.93 -9.38 -17.85
N GLY A 193 9.62 -8.42 -18.70
CA GLY A 193 9.26 -8.62 -20.10
C GLY A 193 7.82 -9.06 -20.35
N GLU A 194 7.01 -9.28 -19.30
CA GLU A 194 5.62 -9.71 -19.51
C GLU A 194 4.76 -8.59 -20.12
N LYS A 195 3.80 -8.98 -20.96
CA LYS A 195 2.83 -8.07 -21.57
C LYS A 195 1.73 -7.72 -20.58
N LEU A 196 1.33 -6.46 -20.55
CA LEU A 196 0.16 -6.03 -19.80
C LEU A 196 -1.11 -6.64 -20.38
N GLN A 197 -2.02 -7.05 -19.50
CA GLN A 197 -3.29 -7.68 -19.86
C GLN A 197 -4.44 -7.02 -19.09
N ASP A 198 -5.54 -6.83 -19.78
CA ASP A 198 -6.76 -6.31 -19.17
C ASP A 198 -7.30 -7.24 -18.08
N GLY A 199 -7.80 -6.67 -16.99
CA GLY A 199 -8.33 -7.43 -15.86
C GLY A 199 -7.27 -8.11 -14.97
N VAL A 200 -5.98 -7.79 -15.18
CA VAL A 200 -4.88 -8.33 -14.39
C VAL A 200 -4.28 -7.26 -13.47
N VAL A 201 -4.00 -7.66 -12.25
CA VAL A 201 -3.29 -6.87 -11.24
C VAL A 201 -1.88 -7.41 -11.09
N LEU A 202 -0.89 -6.56 -11.35
CA LEU A 202 0.52 -6.86 -11.27
C LEU A 202 1.12 -6.22 -10.02
N ILE A 203 1.62 -7.03 -9.09
CA ILE A 203 2.31 -6.57 -7.87
C ILE A 203 3.80 -6.42 -8.18
N SER A 204 4.35 -5.24 -7.96
CA SER A 204 5.77 -4.97 -8.13
C SER A 204 6.61 -5.83 -7.18
N PRO A 205 7.62 -6.59 -7.66
CA PRO A 205 8.48 -7.38 -6.79
C PRO A 205 9.32 -6.48 -5.87
N GLY A 206 9.40 -6.85 -4.61
CA GLY A 206 10.24 -6.17 -3.63
C GLY A 206 11.74 -6.34 -3.94
N GLY A 207 12.53 -5.34 -3.57
CA GLY A 207 13.97 -5.32 -3.84
C GLY A 207 14.34 -4.92 -5.28
N ARG A 208 13.37 -4.72 -6.16
CA ARG A 208 13.56 -4.35 -7.57
C ARG A 208 12.68 -3.16 -7.94
N GLN A 209 13.03 -2.48 -9.04
CA GLN A 209 12.20 -1.43 -9.63
C GLN A 209 11.28 -2.02 -10.70
N THR A 210 10.07 -1.49 -10.78
CA THR A 210 9.07 -1.86 -11.80
C THR A 210 8.77 -0.67 -12.68
N ARG A 211 8.83 -0.84 -13.99
CA ARG A 211 8.43 0.17 -14.98
C ARG A 211 7.48 -0.44 -16.02
N VAL A 212 6.56 0.37 -16.48
CA VAL A 212 5.77 0.07 -17.66
C VAL A 212 6.48 0.66 -18.87
N LYS A 213 6.77 -0.18 -19.87
CA LYS A 213 7.43 0.23 -21.11
C LYS A 213 6.46 0.09 -22.27
N ARG A 214 6.42 1.13 -23.10
CA ARG A 214 5.69 1.10 -24.38
C ARG A 214 6.62 0.63 -25.48
N GLN A 215 6.27 -0.48 -26.13
CA GLN A 215 6.99 -1.05 -27.26
C GLN A 215 6.12 -0.93 -28.55
N GLY A 216 6.08 0.27 -29.14
CA GLY A 216 5.22 0.55 -30.30
C GLY A 216 3.85 1.12 -29.94
N VAL A 217 2.84 0.89 -30.78
CA VAL A 217 1.52 1.54 -30.63
C VAL A 217 0.64 0.87 -29.59
N THR A 218 0.61 -0.46 -29.57
CA THR A 218 -0.33 -1.26 -28.76
C THR A 218 0.35 -2.26 -27.83
N ASN A 219 1.67 -2.36 -27.85
CA ASN A 219 2.41 -3.33 -27.03
C ASN A 219 2.99 -2.63 -25.79
N PHE A 220 2.58 -3.07 -24.62
CA PHE A 220 3.07 -2.57 -23.33
C PHE A 220 3.58 -3.75 -22.51
N THR A 221 4.75 -3.59 -21.90
CA THR A 221 5.43 -4.63 -21.12
C THR A 221 5.89 -4.10 -19.77
N ILE A 222 6.13 -5.02 -18.85
CA ILE A 222 6.78 -4.73 -17.57
C ILE A 222 8.31 -4.84 -17.74
N GLU A 223 9.02 -3.87 -17.23
CA GLU A 223 10.47 -3.93 -17.01
C GLU A 223 10.75 -4.02 -15.50
N ILE A 224 11.49 -5.07 -15.10
CA ILE A 224 12.00 -5.22 -13.74
C ILE A 224 13.50 -5.02 -13.77
N SER A 225 14.01 -4.08 -12.98
CA SER A 225 15.45 -3.73 -12.95
C SER A 225 15.91 -3.34 -11.55
N ASP A 226 17.23 -3.18 -11.37
CA ASP A 226 17.81 -2.63 -10.13
C ASP A 226 18.05 -1.12 -10.21
N ASP A 227 17.80 -0.52 -11.38
CA ASP A 227 18.06 0.90 -11.65
C ASP A 227 16.93 1.83 -11.13
N PRO A 228 17.31 2.90 -10.48
CA PRO A 228 18.66 3.28 -10.07
C PRO A 228 19.10 2.47 -8.83
N PRO A 229 20.39 2.08 -8.74
CA PRO A 229 20.90 1.25 -7.65
C PRO A 229 20.78 1.92 -6.29
N ASP A 230 20.90 3.24 -6.23
CA ASP A 230 20.88 4.04 -5.00
C ASP A 230 19.47 4.51 -4.60
N SER A 231 18.43 3.99 -5.24
CA SER A 231 17.05 4.31 -4.88
C SER A 231 16.76 3.93 -3.43
N LEU A 232 16.18 4.87 -2.67
CA LEU A 232 15.80 4.66 -1.28
C LEU A 232 14.79 3.52 -1.13
N TYR A 233 13.88 3.41 -2.09
CA TYR A 233 12.82 2.39 -2.10
C TYR A 233 12.96 1.47 -3.32
N LYS A 234 12.74 0.18 -3.09
CA LYS A 234 12.63 -0.86 -4.13
C LYS A 234 11.49 -1.82 -3.77
N PRO A 235 10.32 -1.71 -4.45
CA PRO A 235 10.01 -0.79 -5.54
C PRO A 235 9.81 0.65 -5.06
N ALA A 236 10.19 1.64 -5.90
CA ALA A 236 9.84 3.04 -5.72
C ALA A 236 8.52 3.33 -6.47
N ILE A 237 7.58 3.95 -5.77
CA ILE A 237 6.25 4.27 -6.30
C ILE A 237 6.36 5.36 -7.36
N ASP A 238 7.22 6.37 -7.15
CA ASP A 238 7.48 7.43 -8.13
C ASP A 238 7.99 6.88 -9.45
N ILE A 239 8.92 5.91 -9.42
CA ILE A 239 9.46 5.28 -10.65
C ILE A 239 8.37 4.54 -11.41
N MET A 240 7.57 3.73 -10.72
CA MET A 240 6.48 2.98 -11.33
C MET A 240 5.44 3.93 -11.93
N MET A 241 4.95 4.91 -11.17
CA MET A 241 3.89 5.83 -11.61
C MET A 241 4.36 6.76 -12.73
N THR A 242 5.61 7.25 -12.69
CA THR A 242 6.19 8.04 -13.79
C THR A 242 6.22 7.24 -15.08
N SER A 243 6.64 5.98 -15.03
CA SER A 243 6.65 5.11 -16.21
C SER A 243 5.25 4.83 -16.77
N VAL A 244 4.25 4.70 -15.89
CA VAL A 244 2.83 4.57 -16.26
C VAL A 244 2.33 5.84 -16.96
N ALA A 245 2.67 7.03 -16.45
CA ALA A 245 2.29 8.31 -17.04
C ALA A 245 2.87 8.49 -18.44
N GLU A 246 4.11 8.04 -18.66
CA GLU A 246 4.77 8.08 -19.97
C GLU A 246 4.19 7.07 -20.96
N ALA A 247 3.91 5.85 -20.50
CA ALA A 247 3.36 4.79 -21.33
C ALA A 247 1.89 5.07 -21.74
N TYR A 248 1.08 5.65 -20.85
CA TYR A 248 -0.35 5.88 -21.03
C TYR A 248 -0.76 7.35 -20.78
N PRO A 249 -0.24 8.31 -21.58
CA PRO A 249 -0.61 9.72 -21.40
C PRO A 249 -2.11 9.93 -21.57
N GLY A 250 -2.74 10.60 -20.60
CA GLY A 250 -4.18 10.88 -20.57
C GLY A 250 -5.09 9.67 -20.26
N ARG A 251 -4.52 8.47 -20.15
CA ARG A 251 -5.26 7.21 -19.97
C ARG A 251 -4.86 6.44 -18.72
N SER A 252 -4.23 7.11 -17.75
CA SER A 252 -3.78 6.53 -16.50
C SER A 252 -4.54 7.10 -15.31
N LEU A 253 -4.75 6.29 -14.27
CA LEU A 253 -5.24 6.69 -12.96
C LEU A 253 -4.17 6.34 -11.93
N GLY A 254 -3.66 7.35 -11.21
CA GLY A 254 -2.80 7.17 -10.05
C GLY A 254 -3.64 7.11 -8.78
N VAL A 255 -3.33 6.17 -7.90
CA VAL A 255 -3.98 6.00 -6.60
C VAL A 255 -2.91 5.95 -5.51
N ILE A 256 -2.96 6.86 -4.55
CA ILE A 256 -2.08 6.83 -3.37
C ILE A 256 -2.89 6.49 -2.13
N LEU A 257 -2.45 5.41 -1.47
CA LEU A 257 -3.00 4.94 -0.21
C LEU A 257 -2.06 5.28 0.95
N THR A 258 -2.47 4.86 2.15
CA THR A 258 -1.71 5.05 3.39
C THR A 258 -0.23 4.72 3.23
N GLY A 259 0.63 5.53 3.80
CA GLY A 259 2.07 5.34 3.77
C GLY A 259 2.85 6.47 4.43
N MET A 260 4.06 6.15 4.86
CA MET A 260 5.01 7.12 5.42
C MET A 260 5.83 7.77 4.30
N GLY A 261 6.21 9.04 4.50
CA GLY A 261 7.03 9.79 3.53
C GLY A 261 6.20 10.41 2.41
N HIS A 262 6.79 10.52 1.24
CA HIS A 262 6.22 11.23 0.09
C HIS A 262 6.46 10.51 -1.26
N ASP A 263 6.97 9.28 -1.26
CA ASP A 263 7.12 8.48 -2.49
C ASP A 263 5.75 8.30 -3.16
N GLY A 264 5.68 8.52 -4.45
CA GLY A 264 4.44 8.62 -5.23
C GLY A 264 4.00 10.06 -5.53
N LEU A 265 4.54 11.08 -4.87
CA LEU A 265 4.21 12.48 -5.14
C LEU A 265 4.67 12.91 -6.54
N GLU A 266 5.91 12.58 -6.90
CA GLU A 266 6.46 12.88 -8.23
C GLU A 266 5.71 12.10 -9.31
N GLY A 267 5.48 10.81 -9.11
CA GLY A 267 4.74 9.96 -10.04
C GLY A 267 3.30 10.42 -10.25
N MET A 268 2.58 10.80 -9.19
CA MET A 268 1.24 11.38 -9.27
C MET A 268 1.24 12.72 -10.03
N THR A 269 2.26 13.54 -9.81
CA THR A 269 2.47 14.80 -10.54
C THR A 269 2.65 14.53 -12.03
N HIS A 270 3.45 13.54 -12.40
CA HIS A 270 3.62 13.14 -13.81
C HIS A 270 2.32 12.62 -14.43
N ILE A 271 1.57 11.77 -13.74
CA ILE A 271 0.25 11.29 -14.19
C ILE A 271 -0.66 12.48 -14.50
N ARG A 272 -0.79 13.42 -13.56
CA ARG A 272 -1.63 14.61 -13.76
C ARG A 272 -1.16 15.48 -14.90
N ASN A 273 0.14 15.75 -15.01
CA ASN A 273 0.74 16.58 -16.05
C ASN A 273 0.56 15.96 -17.45
N LYS A 274 0.50 14.63 -17.55
CA LYS A 274 0.20 13.90 -18.78
C LYS A 274 -1.32 13.78 -19.08
N GLY A 275 -2.18 14.41 -18.26
CA GLY A 275 -3.63 14.40 -18.43
C GLY A 275 -4.34 13.19 -17.82
N GLY A 276 -3.65 12.36 -17.06
CA GLY A 276 -4.24 11.29 -16.26
C GLY A 276 -5.00 11.82 -15.03
N LYS A 277 -5.66 10.92 -14.32
CA LYS A 277 -6.46 11.21 -13.13
C LYS A 277 -5.74 10.79 -11.86
N THR A 278 -6.10 11.40 -10.72
CA THR A 278 -5.47 11.13 -9.42
C THR A 278 -6.50 10.95 -8.32
N LEU A 279 -6.36 9.86 -7.55
CA LEU A 279 -7.21 9.50 -6.42
C LEU A 279 -6.35 9.27 -5.17
N VAL A 280 -6.76 9.81 -4.04
CA VAL A 280 -5.98 9.76 -2.81
C VAL A 280 -6.85 9.32 -1.64
N GLN A 281 -6.31 8.46 -0.79
CA GLN A 281 -6.96 8.08 0.46
C GLN A 281 -7.01 9.27 1.42
N ASP A 282 -8.14 9.45 2.12
CA ASP A 282 -8.33 10.52 3.09
C ASP A 282 -7.51 10.30 4.38
N GLU A 283 -7.32 11.36 5.16
CA GLU A 283 -6.60 11.31 6.43
C GLU A 283 -7.29 10.40 7.46
N ALA A 284 -8.63 10.44 7.50
CA ALA A 284 -9.41 9.78 8.54
C ALA A 284 -9.27 8.26 8.53
N THR A 285 -9.06 7.67 7.35
CA THR A 285 -8.94 6.22 7.18
C THR A 285 -7.49 5.74 6.97
N CYS A 286 -6.53 6.66 6.79
CA CYS A 286 -5.11 6.31 6.73
C CYS A 286 -4.63 5.73 8.06
N THR A 287 -3.82 4.67 7.97
CA THR A 287 -2.98 4.21 9.09
C THR A 287 -1.88 5.25 9.36
N VAL A 288 -1.26 5.73 8.28
CA VAL A 288 -0.24 6.78 8.27
C VAL A 288 -0.54 7.77 7.15
N TYR A 289 -0.83 9.01 7.52
CA TYR A 289 -1.14 10.09 6.61
C TYR A 289 0.14 10.85 6.23
N GLY A 290 1.03 10.19 5.47
CA GLY A 290 2.27 10.79 4.94
C GLY A 290 2.20 10.96 3.43
N MET A 291 2.27 9.86 2.68
CA MET A 291 2.17 9.86 1.21
C MET A 291 0.87 10.53 0.71
N PRO A 292 -0.32 10.21 1.24
CA PRO A 292 -1.55 10.91 0.86
C PRO A 292 -1.48 12.41 1.16
N LYS A 293 -0.96 12.79 2.31
CA LYS A 293 -0.78 14.19 2.70
C LYS A 293 0.05 14.96 1.68
N ALA A 294 1.20 14.41 1.27
CA ALA A 294 2.09 15.06 0.32
C ALA A 294 1.38 15.37 -1.01
N VAL A 295 0.60 14.42 -1.53
CA VAL A 295 -0.15 14.59 -2.79
C VAL A 295 -1.29 15.62 -2.63
N ILE A 296 -1.98 15.61 -1.50
CA ILE A 296 -3.08 16.56 -1.22
C ILE A 296 -2.55 17.98 -1.03
N GLU A 297 -1.48 18.16 -0.26
CA GLU A 297 -0.85 19.47 -0.03
C GLU A 297 -0.25 20.06 -1.32
N ALA A 298 0.22 19.23 -2.23
CA ALA A 298 0.66 19.66 -3.56
C ALA A 298 -0.50 20.09 -4.49
N GLY A 299 -1.75 19.91 -4.08
CA GLY A 299 -2.94 20.31 -4.84
C GLY A 299 -3.15 19.50 -6.12
N ILE A 300 -2.60 18.28 -6.21
CA ILE A 300 -2.67 17.44 -7.41
C ILE A 300 -3.67 16.28 -7.29
N ALA A 301 -4.37 16.12 -6.17
CA ALA A 301 -5.45 15.16 -6.01
C ALA A 301 -6.71 15.62 -6.73
N ASP A 302 -7.19 14.86 -7.72
CA ASP A 302 -8.48 15.11 -8.36
C ASP A 302 -9.63 14.67 -7.45
N LYS A 303 -9.43 13.61 -6.68
CA LYS A 303 -10.39 13.10 -5.72
C LYS A 303 -9.71 12.58 -4.46
N ILE A 304 -10.36 12.82 -3.32
CA ILE A 304 -9.97 12.31 -2.01
C ILE A 304 -11.13 11.47 -1.50
N ALA A 305 -10.88 10.26 -1.02
CA ALA A 305 -11.92 9.35 -0.55
C ALA A 305 -11.45 8.48 0.62
N PRO A 306 -12.36 8.09 1.53
CA PRO A 306 -12.06 7.10 2.56
C PRO A 306 -11.82 5.73 1.92
N ILE A 307 -11.02 4.88 2.59
CA ILE A 307 -10.57 3.58 2.05
C ILE A 307 -11.73 2.69 1.59
N GLU A 308 -12.86 2.75 2.28
CA GLU A 308 -14.06 1.97 1.97
C GLU A 308 -14.66 2.32 0.60
N LEU A 309 -14.44 3.54 0.12
CA LEU A 309 -14.96 4.08 -1.15
C LEU A 309 -13.93 4.07 -2.28
N ILE A 310 -12.64 3.89 -2.01
CA ILE A 310 -11.58 3.93 -3.05
C ILE A 310 -11.87 2.98 -4.21
N ALA A 311 -12.30 1.74 -3.94
CA ALA A 311 -12.63 0.79 -5.00
C ALA A 311 -13.78 1.28 -5.91
N GLY A 312 -14.85 1.82 -5.30
CA GLY A 312 -15.96 2.42 -6.04
C GLY A 312 -15.53 3.63 -6.87
N GLU A 313 -14.65 4.48 -6.30
CA GLU A 313 -14.12 5.64 -7.01
C GLU A 313 -13.18 5.25 -8.16
N ILE A 314 -12.39 4.20 -8.02
CA ILE A 314 -11.63 3.63 -9.14
C ILE A 314 -12.59 3.25 -10.27
N VAL A 315 -13.65 2.50 -9.99
CA VAL A 315 -14.67 2.09 -10.99
C VAL A 315 -15.33 3.31 -11.65
N ASN A 316 -15.63 4.36 -10.90
CA ASN A 316 -16.24 5.59 -11.43
C ASN A 316 -15.28 6.42 -12.29
N MET A 317 -13.97 6.29 -12.11
CA MET A 317 -12.95 7.09 -12.78
C MET A 317 -12.35 6.41 -14.02
N ILE A 318 -12.64 5.10 -14.25
CA ILE A 318 -12.08 4.31 -15.37
C ILE A 318 -12.75 4.61 -16.72
#